data_644894493f8e5f75cccd9a5a76a44a4c
#
_entry.id   644894493f8e5f75cccd9a5a76a44a4c
#
_cell.length_a   1.000
_cell.length_b   1.000
_cell.length_c   1.000
_cell.angle_alpha   90.00
_cell.angle_beta   90.00
_cell.angle_gamma   90.00
#
_symmetry.space_group_name_H-M   'P 1'
#
loop_
_entity.id
_entity.type
_entity.pdbx_description
1 polymer ?
#
loop_
_entity_poly.entity_id
_entity_poly.type
_entity_poly.pdbx_seq_one_letter_code
_entity_poly.pdbx_strand_id
1 'polypeptide(L)'
;MGQISKRLRVILVIVGLAVCSACSTKTPDHFDTLIQDGTLYDGSGNTPYVGDLGITGDRIVALGNLDNATADKVINAKGKAVSPGFINMIGWGVTSLITDGRGLSDITQGITLEVFGEGNSMGPLSPVMKTEFPKYWAGINPSWTTLGEYLEFLETKGVAPNIASFIGATTPRIHVLGQDDVDPTPQQLKLMQELVREAMREGAVGVASSLIYTPASFAETDELVALAKAAAEYGGIYASHLRNEGKQIFDALD
;
A
#
# COMPACT_ATOMS: atom_id res chain seq x y z
N MET A 1 78.94 -30.16 -1.60
CA MET A 1 79.30 -29.00 -0.74
C MET A 1 78.32 -27.89 -1.12
N GLY A 2 77.43 -27.49 -0.25
CA GLY A 2 76.44 -26.46 -0.50
C GLY A 2 75.35 -26.49 0.57
N GLN A 3 75.55 -25.69 1.60
CA GLN A 3 74.62 -25.62 2.71
C GLN A 3 73.28 -24.99 2.29
N ILE A 4 72.16 -25.66 2.57
CA ILE A 4 70.80 -25.14 2.42
C ILE A 4 70.41 -24.49 3.76
N SER A 5 70.35 -23.18 3.76
CA SER A 5 69.81 -22.37 4.89
C SER A 5 68.29 -22.44 4.91
N LYS A 6 67.71 -23.07 5.94
CA LYS A 6 66.27 -23.06 6.22
C LYS A 6 65.92 -21.74 6.87
N ARG A 7 65.28 -20.80 6.12
CA ARG A 7 64.63 -19.65 6.71
C ARG A 7 63.21 -20.02 7.14
N LEU A 8 63.01 -20.14 8.44
CA LEU A 8 61.71 -20.32 9.09
C LEU A 8 60.92 -19.00 8.96
N ARG A 9 59.90 -19.01 8.13
CA ARG A 9 58.93 -17.88 8.08
C ARG A 9 57.89 -18.10 9.16
N VAL A 10 57.95 -17.29 10.24
CA VAL A 10 56.89 -17.16 11.23
C VAL A 10 55.76 -16.36 10.60
N ILE A 11 54.64 -17.00 10.28
CA ILE A 11 53.42 -16.32 9.86
C ILE A 11 52.71 -15.90 11.14
N LEU A 12 52.72 -14.59 11.40
CA LEU A 12 51.95 -13.97 12.48
C LEU A 12 50.49 -13.88 11.99
N VAL A 13 49.63 -14.77 12.49
CA VAL A 13 48.18 -14.67 12.26
C VAL A 13 47.65 -13.64 13.26
N ILE A 14 47.43 -12.41 12.76
CA ILE A 14 46.68 -11.40 13.50
C ILE A 14 45.21 -11.74 13.38
N VAL A 15 44.65 -12.40 14.39
CA VAL A 15 43.19 -12.58 14.54
C VAL A 15 42.63 -11.22 14.96
N GLY A 16 42.16 -10.46 13.98
CA GLY A 16 41.38 -9.25 14.23
C GLY A 16 40.05 -9.62 14.88
N LEU A 17 39.90 -9.48 16.19
CA LEU A 17 38.59 -9.44 16.82
C LEU A 17 37.85 -8.21 16.27
N ALA A 18 36.95 -8.43 15.32
CA ALA A 18 35.92 -7.45 15.00
C ALA A 18 34.97 -7.39 16.20
N VAL A 19 35.23 -6.40 17.08
CA VAL A 19 34.27 -6.00 18.11
C VAL A 19 33.08 -5.39 17.34
N CYS A 20 32.06 -6.19 17.11
CA CYS A 20 30.75 -5.65 16.77
C CYS A 20 30.28 -4.82 17.97
N SER A 21 30.57 -3.52 17.94
CA SER A 21 29.86 -2.57 18.78
C SER A 21 28.42 -2.61 18.37
N ALA A 22 27.61 -3.42 19.05
CA ALA A 22 26.18 -3.25 19.03
C ALA A 22 25.93 -1.83 19.51
N CYS A 23 25.60 -0.92 18.59
CA CYS A 23 25.04 0.37 18.95
C CYS A 23 23.74 0.09 19.70
N SER A 24 23.84 -0.03 21.02
CA SER A 24 22.67 0.09 21.89
C SER A 24 22.21 1.53 21.76
N THR A 25 21.28 1.77 20.86
CA THR A 25 20.62 3.08 20.80
C THR A 25 19.88 3.25 22.11
N LYS A 26 20.38 4.16 22.95
CA LYS A 26 19.71 4.51 24.21
C LYS A 26 18.28 4.94 23.85
N THR A 27 17.29 4.36 24.52
CA THR A 27 15.91 4.83 24.40
C THR A 27 15.87 6.32 24.74
N PRO A 28 15.21 7.15 23.91
CA PRO A 28 15.09 8.57 24.22
C PRO A 28 14.42 8.78 25.57
N ASP A 29 14.87 9.79 26.31
CA ASP A 29 14.27 10.16 27.58
C ASP A 29 13.12 11.16 27.42
N HIS A 30 12.90 11.66 26.18
CA HIS A 30 11.83 12.61 25.82
C HIS A 30 11.23 12.26 24.44
N PHE A 31 9.91 12.39 24.30
CA PHE A 31 9.12 12.11 23.10
C PHE A 31 8.21 13.29 22.75
N ASP A 32 7.77 13.38 21.50
CA ASP A 32 6.72 14.34 21.11
C ASP A 32 5.36 13.86 21.66
N THR A 33 5.12 12.54 21.63
CA THR A 33 3.92 11.93 22.20
C THR A 33 4.29 10.64 22.95
N LEU A 34 3.78 10.51 24.17
CA LEU A 34 3.88 9.31 25.00
C LEU A 34 2.49 8.78 25.30
N ILE A 35 2.22 7.55 24.90
CA ILE A 35 0.99 6.83 25.22
C ILE A 35 1.31 5.87 26.35
N GLN A 36 0.65 6.00 27.51
CA GLN A 36 0.97 5.26 28.74
C GLN A 36 -0.12 4.28 29.13
N ASP A 37 0.29 3.17 29.78
CA ASP A 37 -0.57 2.16 30.39
C ASP A 37 -1.54 1.47 29.43
N GLY A 38 -1.31 1.50 28.13
CA GLY A 38 -2.17 0.86 27.13
C GLY A 38 -1.94 -0.64 27.02
N THR A 39 -2.98 -1.40 26.64
CA THR A 39 -2.79 -2.77 26.17
C THR A 39 -2.33 -2.73 24.72
N LEU A 40 -1.05 -3.02 24.49
CA LEU A 40 -0.40 -2.89 23.18
C LEU A 40 -0.66 -4.12 22.32
N TYR A 41 -1.19 -3.87 21.11
CA TYR A 41 -1.39 -4.82 20.02
C TYR A 41 -0.45 -4.42 18.89
N ASP A 42 0.73 -5.01 18.82
CA ASP A 42 1.80 -4.58 17.91
C ASP A 42 1.70 -5.14 16.47
N GLY A 43 0.67 -5.96 16.20
CA GLY A 43 0.46 -6.59 14.90
C GLY A 43 1.32 -7.83 14.64
N SER A 44 2.19 -8.23 15.57
CA SER A 44 3.07 -9.41 15.42
C SER A 44 2.35 -10.75 15.53
N GLY A 45 1.10 -10.75 16.05
CA GLY A 45 0.36 -11.96 16.42
C GLY A 45 0.71 -12.51 17.79
N ASN A 46 1.64 -11.88 18.52
CA ASN A 46 1.96 -12.23 19.89
C ASN A 46 0.85 -11.81 20.88
N THR A 47 0.90 -12.35 22.11
CA THR A 47 -0.02 -11.96 23.18
C THR A 47 0.14 -10.46 23.49
N PRO A 48 -0.94 -9.68 23.47
CA PRO A 48 -0.89 -8.27 23.87
C PRO A 48 -0.40 -8.10 25.31
N TYR A 49 0.28 -7.00 25.58
CA TYR A 49 0.79 -6.69 26.91
C TYR A 49 0.52 -5.23 27.29
N VAL A 50 0.47 -4.96 28.58
CA VAL A 50 0.36 -3.59 29.09
C VAL A 50 1.73 -2.91 29.02
N GLY A 51 1.79 -1.73 28.42
CA GLY A 51 3.02 -0.98 28.23
C GLY A 51 2.78 0.41 27.67
N ASP A 52 3.90 1.10 27.42
CA ASP A 52 3.93 2.44 26.90
C ASP A 52 4.47 2.47 25.48
N LEU A 53 4.15 3.54 24.75
CA LEU A 53 4.58 3.78 23.38
C LEU A 53 5.05 5.24 23.25
N GLY A 54 6.32 5.43 22.82
CA GLY A 54 6.93 6.72 22.58
C GLY A 54 7.04 7.02 21.09
N ILE A 55 6.57 8.21 20.68
CA ILE A 55 6.59 8.70 19.30
C ILE A 55 7.44 9.97 19.22
N THR A 56 8.31 10.02 18.20
CA THR A 56 9.09 11.20 17.84
C THR A 56 8.95 11.42 16.33
N GLY A 57 8.49 12.62 15.94
CA GLY A 57 8.12 12.92 14.58
C GLY A 57 7.01 11.99 14.09
N ASP A 58 7.27 11.26 13.01
CA ASP A 58 6.37 10.28 12.40
C ASP A 58 6.68 8.84 12.77
N ARG A 59 7.53 8.60 13.80
CA ARG A 59 8.05 7.27 14.13
C ARG A 59 7.70 6.84 15.54
N ILE A 60 7.32 5.58 15.68
CA ILE A 60 7.36 4.87 16.97
C ILE A 60 8.82 4.54 17.25
N VAL A 61 9.38 5.13 18.30
CA VAL A 61 10.81 4.99 18.63
C VAL A 61 11.06 4.19 19.90
N ALA A 62 10.03 3.95 20.70
CA ALA A 62 10.12 3.14 21.92
C ALA A 62 8.81 2.41 22.22
N LEU A 63 8.93 1.20 22.75
CA LEU A 63 7.83 0.36 23.25
C LEU A 63 8.26 -0.30 24.56
N GLY A 64 7.36 -0.43 25.53
CA GLY A 64 7.58 -1.14 26.78
C GLY A 64 7.38 -0.27 28.01
N ASN A 65 8.23 -0.37 29.01
CA ASN A 65 8.17 0.47 30.19
C ASN A 65 8.93 1.80 29.95
N LEU A 66 8.20 2.91 29.96
CA LEU A 66 8.72 4.26 29.78
C LEU A 66 8.36 5.18 30.96
N ASP A 67 8.19 4.63 32.18
CA ASP A 67 7.77 5.35 33.38
C ASP A 67 8.60 6.63 33.70
N ASN A 68 9.88 6.64 33.32
CA ASN A 68 10.77 7.76 33.57
C ASN A 68 10.90 8.74 32.38
N ALA A 69 10.19 8.47 31.28
CA ALA A 69 10.24 9.33 30.12
C ALA A 69 9.34 10.54 30.28
N THR A 70 9.66 11.60 29.54
CA THR A 70 8.86 12.81 29.39
C THR A 70 8.34 12.96 27.97
N ALA A 71 7.32 13.76 27.76
CA ALA A 71 6.82 14.07 26.42
C ALA A 71 6.11 15.44 26.39
N ASP A 72 6.03 16.02 25.19
CA ASP A 72 5.23 17.24 24.97
C ASP A 72 3.74 16.95 25.14
N LYS A 73 3.31 15.74 24.74
CA LYS A 73 1.93 15.26 24.88
C LYS A 73 1.92 13.87 25.53
N VAL A 74 1.18 13.75 26.63
CA VAL A 74 0.94 12.45 27.29
C VAL A 74 -0.52 12.04 27.09
N ILE A 75 -0.72 10.78 26.68
CA ILE A 75 -2.05 10.15 26.51
C ILE A 75 -2.14 8.97 27.48
N ASN A 76 -3.01 9.07 28.45
CA ASN A 76 -3.30 7.93 29.34
C ASN A 76 -4.23 6.96 28.61
N ALA A 77 -3.72 5.76 28.30
CA ALA A 77 -4.45 4.68 27.64
C ALA A 77 -4.84 3.53 28.59
N LYS A 78 -4.81 3.75 29.91
CA LYS A 78 -5.15 2.73 30.89
C LYS A 78 -6.52 2.11 30.63
N GLY A 79 -6.54 0.80 30.49
CA GLY A 79 -7.75 0.04 30.17
C GLY A 79 -8.24 0.15 28.72
N LYS A 80 -7.42 0.75 27.84
CA LYS A 80 -7.69 0.83 26.39
C LYS A 80 -6.72 -0.04 25.62
N ALA A 81 -7.17 -0.51 24.45
CA ALA A 81 -6.30 -1.09 23.44
C ALA A 81 -5.53 0.02 22.69
N VAL A 82 -4.27 -0.24 22.40
CA VAL A 82 -3.42 0.58 21.54
C VAL A 82 -2.92 -0.30 20.42
N SER A 83 -3.24 0.04 19.19
CA SER A 83 -2.87 -0.72 18.00
C SER A 83 -2.44 0.22 16.87
N PRO A 84 -1.73 -0.29 15.84
CA PRO A 84 -1.64 0.41 14.56
C PRO A 84 -3.02 0.79 14.04
N GLY A 85 -3.10 1.86 13.25
CA GLY A 85 -4.32 2.19 12.53
C GLY A 85 -4.72 1.08 11.57
N PHE A 86 -6.03 0.90 11.37
CA PHE A 86 -6.53 -0.13 10.47
C PHE A 86 -6.35 0.29 9.00
N ILE A 87 -6.20 -0.73 8.14
CA ILE A 87 -6.10 -0.57 6.68
C ILE A 87 -7.41 -1.07 6.08
N ASN A 88 -8.13 -0.18 5.40
CA ASN A 88 -9.28 -0.56 4.58
C ASN A 88 -8.79 -0.95 3.19
N MET A 89 -8.70 -2.25 2.90
CA MET A 89 -8.16 -2.76 1.62
C MET A 89 -9.12 -2.60 0.45
N ILE A 90 -10.38 -2.25 0.70
CA ILE A 90 -11.42 -2.03 -0.32
C ILE A 90 -12.11 -0.69 -0.02
N GLY A 91 -11.31 0.38 -0.07
CA GLY A 91 -11.82 1.75 0.10
C GLY A 91 -12.53 2.24 -1.15
N TRP A 92 -13.70 2.84 -0.97
CA TRP A 92 -14.46 3.49 -2.05
C TRP A 92 -14.68 4.98 -1.80
N GLY A 93 -13.86 5.57 -0.93
CA GLY A 93 -13.85 7.00 -0.63
C GLY A 93 -13.36 7.90 -1.77
N VAL A 94 -13.15 7.34 -2.96
CA VAL A 94 -12.50 8.01 -4.11
C VAL A 94 -13.10 9.35 -4.51
N THR A 95 -14.43 9.51 -4.42
CA THR A 95 -15.12 10.77 -4.74
C THR A 95 -15.55 11.53 -3.50
N SER A 96 -15.90 10.84 -2.43
CA SER A 96 -16.30 11.46 -1.18
C SER A 96 -15.17 12.30 -0.56
N LEU A 97 -13.92 11.80 -0.62
CA LEU A 97 -12.74 12.54 -0.17
C LEU A 97 -12.44 13.78 -1.02
N ILE A 98 -12.85 13.79 -2.29
CA ILE A 98 -12.79 14.99 -3.13
C ILE A 98 -13.76 16.04 -2.63
N THR A 99 -14.92 15.63 -2.13
CA THR A 99 -15.94 16.54 -1.59
C THR A 99 -15.62 16.94 -0.15
N ASP A 100 -15.33 15.98 0.70
CA ASP A 100 -14.99 16.16 2.11
C ASP A 100 -13.76 15.34 2.50
N GLY A 101 -12.58 15.97 2.49
CA GLY A 101 -11.30 15.31 2.78
C GLY A 101 -11.15 14.79 4.22
N ARG A 102 -12.12 15.02 5.11
CA ARG A 102 -12.02 14.58 6.51
C ARG A 102 -12.13 13.06 6.69
N GLY A 103 -12.79 12.34 5.76
CA GLY A 103 -12.94 10.89 5.83
C GLY A 103 -13.52 10.39 7.17
N LEU A 104 -14.51 11.09 7.73
CA LEU A 104 -14.97 10.87 9.10
C LEU A 104 -15.49 9.46 9.36
N SER A 105 -16.10 8.80 8.37
CA SER A 105 -16.57 7.42 8.49
C SER A 105 -15.43 6.46 8.81
N ASP A 106 -14.29 6.67 8.22
CA ASP A 106 -13.12 5.80 8.35
C ASP A 106 -12.28 6.17 9.56
N ILE A 107 -11.94 7.45 9.69
CA ILE A 107 -11.11 7.94 10.81
C ILE A 107 -11.74 7.64 12.17
N THR A 108 -13.07 7.78 12.32
CA THR A 108 -13.75 7.49 13.60
C THR A 108 -13.80 6.01 13.94
N GLN A 109 -13.53 5.13 12.98
CA GLN A 109 -13.38 3.69 13.17
C GLN A 109 -11.91 3.25 13.34
N GLY A 110 -10.98 4.20 13.34
CA GLY A 110 -9.55 3.93 13.46
C GLY A 110 -8.87 3.49 12.17
N ILE A 111 -9.52 3.68 11.01
CA ILE A 111 -8.92 3.44 9.70
C ILE A 111 -8.02 4.65 9.39
N THR A 112 -6.74 4.40 9.13
CA THR A 112 -5.72 5.41 8.85
C THR A 112 -5.14 5.30 7.46
N LEU A 113 -5.44 4.20 6.75
CA LEU A 113 -5.08 3.99 5.35
C LEU A 113 -6.27 3.38 4.61
N GLU A 114 -6.65 4.01 3.51
CA GLU A 114 -7.58 3.45 2.53
C GLU A 114 -6.83 3.02 1.27
N VAL A 115 -7.15 1.83 0.76
CA VAL A 115 -6.61 1.30 -0.50
C VAL A 115 -7.74 1.27 -1.51
N PHE A 116 -7.59 2.06 -2.59
CA PHE A 116 -8.55 2.20 -3.67
C PHE A 116 -8.21 1.31 -4.87
N GLY A 117 -9.08 1.33 -5.87
CA GLY A 117 -8.78 0.79 -7.19
C GLY A 117 -9.19 -0.66 -7.41
N GLU A 118 -10.05 -1.22 -6.57
CA GLU A 118 -10.68 -2.51 -6.87
C GLU A 118 -11.54 -2.40 -8.12
N GLY A 119 -11.13 -3.06 -9.21
CA GLY A 119 -11.79 -3.04 -10.51
C GLY A 119 -11.59 -1.75 -11.30
N ASN A 120 -11.98 -0.61 -10.78
CA ASN A 120 -11.80 0.70 -11.40
C ASN A 120 -10.91 1.59 -10.54
N SER A 121 -9.97 2.30 -11.19
CA SER A 121 -9.14 3.32 -10.58
C SER A 121 -9.43 4.70 -11.17
N MET A 122 -9.00 5.75 -10.48
CA MET A 122 -9.25 7.14 -10.88
C MET A 122 -8.32 7.63 -12.01
N GLY A 123 -7.50 6.78 -12.53
CA GLY A 123 -6.63 6.91 -13.70
C GLY A 123 -6.06 5.54 -14.09
N PRO A 124 -5.52 5.40 -15.33
CA PRO A 124 -5.39 6.41 -16.39
C PRO A 124 -6.71 6.68 -17.15
N LEU A 125 -6.99 7.93 -17.43
CA LEU A 125 -8.21 8.36 -18.11
C LEU A 125 -7.94 8.71 -19.58
N SER A 126 -8.63 8.05 -20.53
CA SER A 126 -8.66 8.47 -21.91
C SER A 126 -9.48 9.77 -22.07
N PRO A 127 -9.35 10.51 -23.22
CA PRO A 127 -10.17 11.69 -23.47
C PRO A 127 -11.68 11.39 -23.38
N VAL A 128 -12.12 10.22 -23.85
CA VAL A 128 -13.51 9.79 -23.76
C VAL A 128 -13.93 9.55 -22.31
N MET A 129 -13.11 8.83 -21.54
CA MET A 129 -13.34 8.61 -20.12
C MET A 129 -13.44 9.93 -19.35
N LYS A 130 -12.58 10.91 -19.64
CA LYS A 130 -12.66 12.23 -19.00
C LYS A 130 -13.98 12.95 -19.29
N THR A 131 -14.46 12.88 -20.51
CA THR A 131 -15.73 13.50 -20.92
C THR A 131 -16.91 12.83 -20.21
N GLU A 132 -16.87 11.52 -20.00
CA GLU A 132 -17.94 10.78 -19.36
C GLU A 132 -17.81 10.68 -17.83
N PHE A 133 -16.64 11.03 -17.29
CA PHE A 133 -16.31 10.89 -15.86
C PHE A 133 -17.38 11.52 -14.93
N PRO A 134 -17.87 12.75 -15.16
CA PRO A 134 -18.88 13.36 -14.30
C PRO A 134 -20.18 12.55 -14.21
N LYS A 135 -20.52 11.82 -15.26
CA LYS A 135 -21.74 11.00 -15.34
C LYS A 135 -21.69 9.81 -14.37
N TYR A 136 -20.51 9.20 -14.21
CA TYR A 136 -20.32 8.02 -13.37
C TYR A 136 -19.80 8.34 -11.98
N TRP A 137 -19.17 9.51 -11.78
CA TRP A 137 -18.44 9.86 -10.57
C TRP A 137 -18.95 11.18 -9.96
N ALA A 138 -20.22 11.18 -9.56
CA ALA A 138 -20.86 12.25 -8.76
C ALA A 138 -20.69 13.69 -9.31
N GLY A 139 -20.62 13.85 -10.64
CA GLY A 139 -20.48 15.16 -11.27
C GLY A 139 -19.07 15.78 -11.21
N ILE A 140 -18.08 15.00 -10.78
CA ILE A 140 -16.69 15.47 -10.68
C ILE A 140 -16.08 15.60 -12.08
N ASN A 141 -15.44 16.76 -12.34
CA ASN A 141 -14.65 17.00 -13.53
C ASN A 141 -13.17 16.76 -13.20
N PRO A 142 -12.53 15.68 -13.68
CA PRO A 142 -11.17 15.36 -13.30
C PRO A 142 -10.17 16.34 -13.92
N SER A 143 -9.34 16.97 -13.08
CA SER A 143 -8.20 17.77 -13.52
C SER A 143 -6.96 16.94 -13.83
N TRP A 144 -7.00 15.65 -13.49
CA TRP A 144 -5.94 14.65 -13.66
C TRP A 144 -6.19 13.74 -14.86
N THR A 145 -5.15 13.02 -15.29
CA THR A 145 -5.18 12.00 -16.36
C THR A 145 -4.68 10.66 -15.87
N THR A 146 -3.54 10.66 -15.17
CA THR A 146 -2.91 9.43 -14.68
C THR A 146 -3.36 9.12 -13.25
N LEU A 147 -3.03 7.93 -12.76
CA LEU A 147 -3.31 7.55 -11.39
C LEU A 147 -2.47 8.39 -10.41
N GLY A 148 -1.19 8.63 -10.74
CA GLY A 148 -0.31 9.46 -9.94
C GLY A 148 -0.82 10.89 -9.79
N GLU A 149 -1.28 11.51 -10.88
CA GLU A 149 -1.87 12.85 -10.85
C GLU A 149 -3.13 12.91 -9.94
N TYR A 150 -3.92 11.83 -9.86
CA TYR A 150 -5.03 11.75 -8.92
C TYR A 150 -4.55 11.69 -7.46
N LEU A 151 -3.53 10.89 -7.18
CA LEU A 151 -2.96 10.80 -5.83
C LEU A 151 -2.36 12.14 -5.40
N GLU A 152 -1.61 12.81 -6.27
CA GLU A 152 -1.08 14.17 -6.04
C GLU A 152 -2.20 15.20 -5.82
N PHE A 153 -3.32 15.07 -6.55
CA PHE A 153 -4.49 15.90 -6.33
C PHE A 153 -5.04 15.73 -4.91
N LEU A 154 -5.18 14.51 -4.41
CA LEU A 154 -5.63 14.25 -3.04
C LEU A 154 -4.64 14.77 -1.99
N GLU A 155 -3.35 14.59 -2.21
CA GLU A 155 -2.29 15.12 -1.35
C GLU A 155 -2.34 16.65 -1.28
N THR A 156 -2.44 17.32 -2.42
CA THR A 156 -2.55 18.79 -2.50
C THR A 156 -3.82 19.30 -1.84
N LYS A 157 -4.93 18.61 -2.02
CA LYS A 157 -6.20 18.94 -1.38
C LYS A 157 -6.12 18.79 0.15
N GLY A 158 -5.37 17.84 0.64
CA GLY A 158 -5.30 17.43 2.03
C GLY A 158 -6.50 16.57 2.43
N VAL A 159 -6.28 15.28 2.57
CA VAL A 159 -7.24 14.30 3.07
C VAL A 159 -6.74 13.69 4.38
N ALA A 160 -7.66 13.33 5.28
CA ALA A 160 -7.29 12.86 6.61
C ALA A 160 -6.68 11.45 6.62
N PRO A 161 -7.24 10.44 5.92
CA PRO A 161 -6.62 9.14 5.82
C PRO A 161 -5.42 9.16 4.86
N ASN A 162 -4.45 8.28 5.07
CA ASN A 162 -3.48 7.97 4.02
C ASN A 162 -4.18 7.22 2.89
N ILE A 163 -3.70 7.40 1.66
CA ILE A 163 -4.29 6.77 0.48
C ILE A 163 -3.23 5.97 -0.26
N ALA A 164 -3.57 4.75 -0.63
CA ALA A 164 -2.90 3.96 -1.64
C ALA A 164 -3.92 3.53 -2.70
N SER A 165 -3.46 3.11 -3.87
CA SER A 165 -4.37 2.63 -4.91
C SER A 165 -3.76 1.49 -5.70
N PHE A 166 -4.58 0.50 -6.03
CA PHE A 166 -4.33 -0.36 -7.17
C PHE A 166 -4.61 0.42 -8.45
N ILE A 167 -4.03 -0.04 -9.58
CA ILE A 167 -4.66 0.21 -10.86
C ILE A 167 -5.76 -0.85 -11.03
N GLY A 168 -7.00 -0.40 -11.18
CA GLY A 168 -8.13 -1.29 -11.44
C GLY A 168 -8.04 -1.87 -12.85
N ALA A 169 -8.11 -3.20 -13.00
CA ALA A 169 -7.97 -3.89 -14.29
C ALA A 169 -8.97 -3.41 -15.34
N THR A 170 -10.15 -3.00 -14.92
CA THR A 170 -11.19 -2.45 -15.80
C THR A 170 -10.80 -1.09 -16.41
N THR A 171 -9.99 -0.30 -15.70
CA THR A 171 -9.59 1.04 -16.17
C THR A 171 -8.76 0.99 -17.46
N PRO A 172 -7.64 0.24 -17.58
CA PRO A 172 -6.92 0.09 -18.83
C PRO A 172 -7.75 -0.63 -19.91
N ARG A 173 -8.66 -1.53 -19.53
CA ARG A 173 -9.58 -2.16 -20.47
C ARG A 173 -10.51 -1.11 -21.11
N ILE A 174 -11.22 -0.31 -20.33
CA ILE A 174 -12.09 0.76 -20.83
C ILE A 174 -11.29 1.79 -21.63
N HIS A 175 -10.07 2.12 -21.18
CA HIS A 175 -9.20 3.06 -21.87
C HIS A 175 -8.89 2.65 -23.30
N VAL A 176 -8.70 1.35 -23.54
CA VAL A 176 -8.24 0.80 -24.84
C VAL A 176 -9.37 0.21 -25.66
N LEU A 177 -10.33 -0.46 -25.03
CA LEU A 177 -11.40 -1.23 -25.70
C LEU A 177 -12.78 -0.57 -25.59
N GLY A 178 -12.97 0.33 -24.62
CA GLY A 178 -14.30 0.86 -24.29
C GLY A 178 -15.08 -0.08 -23.38
N GLN A 179 -16.42 -0.04 -23.52
CA GLN A 179 -17.36 -0.77 -22.68
C GLN A 179 -17.82 -2.10 -23.31
N ASP A 180 -17.34 -2.43 -24.50
CA ASP A 180 -17.84 -3.53 -25.31
C ASP A 180 -17.27 -4.88 -24.85
N ASP A 181 -18.04 -5.94 -25.10
CA ASP A 181 -17.64 -7.34 -24.90
C ASP A 181 -16.77 -7.80 -26.08
N VAL A 182 -15.51 -7.46 -26.03
CA VAL A 182 -14.52 -7.80 -27.07
C VAL A 182 -13.18 -8.20 -26.43
N ASP A 183 -12.49 -9.15 -27.04
CA ASP A 183 -11.14 -9.53 -26.65
C ASP A 183 -10.11 -8.53 -27.17
N PRO A 184 -9.08 -8.20 -26.37
CA PRO A 184 -8.00 -7.35 -26.84
C PRO A 184 -7.16 -8.05 -27.92
N THR A 185 -6.86 -7.34 -29.00
CA THR A 185 -5.78 -7.78 -29.90
C THR A 185 -4.44 -7.76 -29.15
N PRO A 186 -3.40 -8.48 -29.63
CA PRO A 186 -2.07 -8.45 -28.98
C PRO A 186 -1.50 -7.04 -28.82
N GLN A 187 -1.78 -6.13 -29.74
CA GLN A 187 -1.34 -4.74 -29.67
C GLN A 187 -2.10 -3.96 -28.59
N GLN A 188 -3.40 -4.18 -28.49
CA GLN A 188 -4.25 -3.56 -27.46
C GLN A 188 -3.87 -4.08 -26.06
N LEU A 189 -3.65 -5.38 -25.91
CA LEU A 189 -3.21 -5.97 -24.65
C LEU A 189 -1.86 -5.40 -24.21
N LYS A 190 -0.92 -5.24 -25.14
CA LYS A 190 0.35 -4.59 -24.87
C LYS A 190 0.18 -3.14 -24.40
N LEU A 191 -0.73 -2.39 -24.99
CA LEU A 191 -1.02 -1.02 -24.55
C LEU A 191 -1.61 -1.01 -23.14
N MET A 192 -2.53 -1.91 -22.83
CA MET A 192 -3.08 -2.06 -21.47
C MET A 192 -1.97 -2.37 -20.45
N GLN A 193 -1.02 -3.26 -20.79
CA GLN A 193 0.14 -3.55 -19.94
C GLN A 193 1.04 -2.31 -19.71
N GLU A 194 1.23 -1.46 -20.74
CA GLU A 194 2.00 -0.22 -20.55
C GLU A 194 1.30 0.76 -19.62
N LEU A 195 -0.03 0.89 -19.68
CA LEU A 195 -0.81 1.68 -18.74
C LEU A 195 -0.67 1.16 -17.30
N VAL A 196 -0.61 -0.17 -17.12
CA VAL A 196 -0.33 -0.77 -15.80
C VAL A 196 1.08 -0.40 -15.34
N ARG A 197 2.10 -0.54 -16.20
CA ARG A 197 3.49 -0.18 -15.85
C ARG A 197 3.64 1.30 -15.50
N GLU A 198 2.92 2.17 -16.20
CA GLU A 198 2.88 3.60 -15.89
C GLU A 198 2.32 3.84 -14.48
N ALA A 199 1.15 3.29 -14.17
CA ALA A 199 0.54 3.39 -12.84
C ALA A 199 1.45 2.81 -11.74
N MET A 200 2.14 1.70 -12.00
CA MET A 200 3.10 1.12 -11.05
C MET A 200 4.30 2.06 -10.80
N ARG A 201 4.81 2.73 -11.82
CA ARG A 201 5.88 3.75 -11.65
C ARG A 201 5.40 4.97 -10.87
N GLU A 202 4.12 5.26 -10.92
CA GLU A 202 3.46 6.34 -10.19
C GLU A 202 3.04 5.94 -8.75
N GLY A 203 3.31 4.71 -8.33
CA GLY A 203 3.10 4.27 -6.96
C GLY A 203 1.86 3.41 -6.73
N ALA A 204 1.24 2.86 -7.78
CA ALA A 204 0.21 1.83 -7.60
C ALA A 204 0.77 0.63 -6.83
N VAL A 205 -0.05 0.01 -5.97
CA VAL A 205 0.36 -1.15 -5.17
C VAL A 205 0.21 -2.48 -5.90
N GLY A 206 -0.39 -2.46 -7.07
CA GLY A 206 -0.63 -3.64 -7.90
C GLY A 206 -1.83 -3.47 -8.81
N VAL A 207 -2.38 -4.58 -9.30
CA VAL A 207 -3.61 -4.64 -10.10
C VAL A 207 -4.74 -5.27 -9.28
N ALA A 208 -5.92 -4.67 -9.32
CA ALA A 208 -7.10 -5.29 -8.73
C ALA A 208 -8.26 -5.36 -9.73
N SER A 209 -9.07 -6.42 -9.66
CA SER A 209 -10.21 -6.64 -10.54
C SER A 209 -11.52 -6.82 -9.77
N SER A 210 -12.64 -6.53 -10.41
CA SER A 210 -13.99 -6.72 -9.87
C SER A 210 -14.83 -7.48 -10.88
N LEU A 211 -14.57 -8.78 -11.03
CA LEU A 211 -15.01 -9.60 -12.17
C LEU A 211 -16.51 -9.89 -12.21
N ILE A 212 -17.25 -9.63 -11.14
CA ILE A 212 -18.71 -9.76 -11.10
C ILE A 212 -19.42 -8.61 -11.84
N TYR A 213 -18.73 -7.49 -12.08
CA TYR A 213 -19.31 -6.29 -12.68
C TYR A 213 -18.90 -6.13 -14.14
N THR A 214 -19.83 -5.61 -14.97
CA THR A 214 -19.56 -5.23 -16.36
C THR A 214 -18.87 -3.86 -16.41
N PRO A 215 -17.84 -3.66 -17.28
CA PRO A 215 -17.29 -4.58 -18.28
C PRO A 215 -16.11 -5.46 -17.77
N ALA A 216 -15.80 -5.46 -16.48
CA ALA A 216 -14.74 -6.31 -15.90
C ALA A 216 -15.01 -7.81 -16.16
N SER A 217 -16.29 -8.22 -16.17
CA SER A 217 -16.71 -9.60 -16.42
C SER A 217 -16.35 -10.12 -17.82
N PHE A 218 -16.06 -9.24 -18.77
CA PHE A 218 -15.63 -9.58 -20.13
C PHE A 218 -14.12 -9.90 -20.23
N ALA A 219 -13.34 -9.55 -19.19
CA ALA A 219 -11.91 -9.83 -19.21
C ALA A 219 -11.65 -11.33 -19.00
N GLU A 220 -11.02 -11.96 -19.96
CA GLU A 220 -10.61 -13.36 -19.86
C GLU A 220 -9.39 -13.53 -18.93
N THR A 221 -9.15 -14.74 -18.46
CA THR A 221 -8.04 -15.05 -17.54
C THR A 221 -6.68 -14.63 -18.10
N ASP A 222 -6.44 -14.84 -19.38
CA ASP A 222 -5.17 -14.47 -20.03
C ASP A 222 -4.93 -12.96 -20.03
N GLU A 223 -5.97 -12.14 -20.19
CA GLU A 223 -5.90 -10.70 -20.05
C GLU A 223 -5.46 -10.32 -18.63
N LEU A 224 -6.14 -10.86 -17.62
CA LEU A 224 -5.84 -10.57 -16.22
C LEU A 224 -4.41 -11.02 -15.84
N VAL A 225 -3.98 -12.20 -16.30
CA VAL A 225 -2.61 -12.69 -16.11
C VAL A 225 -1.60 -11.75 -16.75
N ALA A 226 -1.89 -11.23 -17.95
CA ALA A 226 -0.99 -10.30 -18.62
C ALA A 226 -0.83 -8.98 -17.85
N LEU A 227 -1.92 -8.43 -17.32
CA LEU A 227 -1.89 -7.21 -16.50
C LEU A 227 -1.20 -7.44 -15.16
N ALA A 228 -1.49 -8.56 -14.49
CA ALA A 228 -0.83 -8.94 -13.23
C ALA A 228 0.68 -9.13 -13.40
N LYS A 229 1.12 -9.74 -14.52
CA LYS A 229 2.56 -9.86 -14.83
C LYS A 229 3.23 -8.50 -15.01
N ALA A 230 2.57 -7.54 -15.65
CA ALA A 230 3.09 -6.18 -15.81
C ALA A 230 3.25 -5.48 -14.44
N ALA A 231 2.32 -5.66 -13.51
CA ALA A 231 2.45 -5.15 -12.15
C ALA A 231 3.56 -5.86 -11.35
N ALA A 232 3.70 -7.18 -11.52
CA ALA A 232 4.72 -7.97 -10.83
C ALA A 232 6.15 -7.56 -11.18
N GLU A 233 6.40 -6.97 -12.35
CA GLU A 233 7.70 -6.39 -12.73
C GLU A 233 8.17 -5.32 -11.73
N TYR A 234 7.24 -4.70 -11.00
CA TYR A 234 7.47 -3.66 -9.99
C TYR A 234 7.20 -4.13 -8.57
N GLY A 235 7.02 -5.44 -8.34
CA GLY A 235 6.69 -6.01 -7.03
C GLY A 235 5.24 -5.81 -6.62
N GLY A 236 4.36 -5.45 -7.55
CA GLY A 236 2.93 -5.27 -7.30
C GLY A 236 2.21 -6.60 -7.05
N ILE A 237 1.12 -6.52 -6.28
CA ILE A 237 0.26 -7.65 -5.96
C ILE A 237 -0.99 -7.67 -6.86
N TYR A 238 -1.67 -8.82 -6.91
CA TYR A 238 -2.98 -8.96 -7.56
C TYR A 238 -4.05 -9.23 -6.50
N ALA A 239 -5.18 -8.52 -6.61
CA ALA A 239 -6.37 -8.75 -5.81
C ALA A 239 -7.59 -8.88 -6.72
N SER A 240 -8.59 -9.67 -6.32
CA SER A 240 -9.79 -9.89 -7.13
C SER A 240 -11.04 -9.98 -6.28
N HIS A 241 -12.05 -9.24 -6.69
CA HIS A 241 -13.45 -9.54 -6.44
C HIS A 241 -13.87 -10.61 -7.46
N LEU A 242 -14.28 -11.77 -6.97
CA LEU A 242 -14.51 -12.95 -7.80
C LEU A 242 -15.58 -12.75 -8.89
N ARG A 243 -15.53 -13.57 -9.94
CA ARG A 243 -16.57 -13.60 -11.00
C ARG A 243 -17.95 -13.97 -10.47
N ASN A 244 -18.00 -14.80 -9.44
CA ASN A 244 -19.23 -15.25 -8.81
C ASN A 244 -18.97 -15.58 -7.34
N GLU A 245 -19.80 -15.06 -6.45
CA GLU A 245 -19.75 -15.29 -5.00
C GLU A 245 -20.92 -16.14 -4.51
N GLY A 246 -21.73 -16.64 -5.43
CA GLY A 246 -22.91 -17.44 -5.17
C GLY A 246 -22.72 -18.91 -5.54
N LYS A 247 -23.65 -19.44 -6.32
CA LYS A 247 -23.71 -20.88 -6.66
C LYS A 247 -22.51 -21.38 -7.48
N GLN A 248 -21.83 -20.50 -8.21
CA GLN A 248 -20.69 -20.80 -9.07
C GLN A 248 -19.36 -20.34 -8.47
N ILE A 249 -19.27 -20.22 -7.13
CA ILE A 249 -18.06 -19.75 -6.47
C ILE A 249 -16.87 -20.67 -6.72
N PHE A 250 -17.08 -21.98 -6.82
CA PHE A 250 -15.99 -22.93 -7.09
C PHE A 250 -15.47 -22.79 -8.51
N ASP A 251 -16.37 -22.59 -9.50
CA ASP A 251 -15.98 -22.32 -10.90
C ASP A 251 -15.22 -20.98 -11.02
N ALA A 252 -15.48 -20.04 -10.11
CA ALA A 252 -14.80 -18.75 -10.09
C ALA A 252 -13.42 -18.77 -9.39
N LEU A 253 -13.13 -19.85 -8.66
CA LEU A 253 -11.84 -20.07 -8.01
C LEU A 253 -10.87 -20.88 -8.86
N ASP A 254 -11.37 -21.69 -9.79
CA ASP A 254 -10.59 -22.51 -10.73
C ASP A 254 -10.09 -21.69 -11.92
#